data_1dc3367bf869d918c2f3e3c24ef9124d
#
_entry.id   1dc3367bf869d918c2f3e3c24ef9124d
#
_cell.length_a   1.000
_cell.length_b   1.000
_cell.length_c   1.000
_cell.angle_alpha   90.00
_cell.angle_beta   90.00
_cell.angle_gamma   90.00
#
_symmetry.space_group_name_H-M   'P 1'
#
loop_
_entity.id
_entity.type
_entity.pdbx_description
1 polymer ?
#
loop_
_entity_poly.entity_id
_entity_poly.type
_entity_poly.pdbx_seq_one_letter_code
_entity_poly.pdbx_strand_id
1 'polypeptide(L)' 'MNLEIFIKPRAESDMLDAFRFYDVQFPGLGEEIINCVDAKLEFINRHPKACPEMQKGFRRGLISRFLFGIYYKIEKK' A
#
# COMPACT_ATOMS: atom_id res chain seq x y z
N MET A 1 7.36 11.58 -14.28
CA MET A 1 6.09 10.83 -14.21
C MET A 1 5.54 10.97 -12.81
N ASN A 2 4.32 11.43 -12.67
CA ASN A 2 3.68 11.62 -11.37
C ASN A 2 2.79 10.44 -11.04
N LEU A 3 2.81 10.06 -9.77
CA LEU A 3 1.93 9.01 -9.26
C LEU A 3 0.96 9.61 -8.25
N GLU A 4 -0.30 9.26 -8.38
CA GLU A 4 -1.31 9.53 -7.37
C GLU A 4 -1.42 8.26 -6.52
N ILE A 5 -1.14 8.37 -5.22
CA ILE A 5 -0.97 7.19 -4.37
C ILE A 5 -1.94 7.24 -3.20
N PHE A 6 -2.62 6.12 -2.96
CA PHE A 6 -3.50 5.91 -1.82
C PHE A 6 -3.10 4.62 -1.12
N ILE A 7 -2.88 4.68 0.18
CA ILE A 7 -2.59 3.50 0.98
C ILE A 7 -3.84 3.16 1.77
N LYS A 8 -4.37 1.96 1.57
CA LYS A 8 -5.63 1.55 2.19
C LYS A 8 -5.53 0.15 2.77
N PRO A 9 -6.23 -0.13 3.89
CA PRO A 9 -6.43 -1.51 4.33
C PRO A 9 -7.17 -2.30 3.25
N ARG A 10 -6.91 -3.58 3.17
CA ARG A 10 -7.60 -4.47 2.22
C ARG A 10 -9.05 -4.73 2.62
N ALA A 11 -9.36 -4.58 3.91
CA ALA A 11 -10.72 -4.67 4.43
C ALA A 11 -11.30 -3.27 4.64
N GLU A 12 -12.62 -3.18 4.82
CA GLU A 12 -13.28 -1.91 5.09
C GLU A 12 -12.99 -1.46 6.52
N SER A 13 -11.77 -1.04 6.78
CA SER A 13 -11.38 -0.51 8.07
C SER A 13 -10.49 0.69 7.88
N ASP A 14 -10.47 1.54 8.90
CA ASP A 14 -9.59 2.68 8.94
C ASP A 14 -8.14 2.19 9.00
N MET A 15 -7.26 2.85 8.26
CA MET A 15 -5.84 2.51 8.27
C MET A 15 -5.23 2.59 9.66
N LEU A 16 -5.64 3.58 10.45
CA LEU A 16 -5.16 3.72 11.82
C LEU A 16 -5.61 2.56 12.69
N ASP A 17 -6.86 2.12 12.54
CA ASP A 17 -7.38 0.96 13.28
C ASP A 17 -6.65 -0.31 12.89
N ALA A 18 -6.37 -0.50 11.61
CA ALA A 18 -5.62 -1.66 11.15
C ALA A 18 -4.19 -1.64 11.70
N PHE A 19 -3.54 -0.48 11.69
CA PHE A 19 -2.20 -0.33 12.27
C PHE A 19 -2.20 -0.69 13.76
N ARG A 20 -3.17 -0.15 14.51
CA ARG A 20 -3.29 -0.43 15.95
C ARG A 20 -3.56 -1.90 16.23
N PHE A 21 -4.38 -2.53 15.41
CA PHE A 21 -4.68 -3.95 15.54
C PHE A 21 -3.41 -4.80 15.52
N TYR A 22 -2.52 -4.54 14.56
CA TYR A 22 -1.28 -5.28 14.47
C TYR A 22 -0.32 -4.95 15.59
N ASP A 23 -0.21 -3.68 15.94
CA ASP A 23 0.76 -3.22 16.93
C ASP A 23 0.40 -3.72 18.34
N VAL A 24 -0.88 -3.84 18.65
CA VAL A 24 -1.35 -4.40 19.92
C VAL A 24 -0.97 -5.88 20.04
N GLN A 25 -1.05 -6.63 18.95
CA GLN A 25 -0.73 -8.06 18.98
C GLN A 25 0.76 -8.31 19.16
N PHE A 26 1.59 -7.52 18.51
CA PHE A 26 3.04 -7.61 18.65
C PHE A 26 3.62 -6.21 18.63
N PRO A 27 4.17 -5.73 19.76
CA PRO A 27 4.85 -4.44 19.78
C PRO A 27 5.95 -4.37 18.71
N GLY A 28 5.93 -3.31 17.92
CA GLY A 28 6.86 -3.13 16.81
C GLY A 28 6.35 -3.62 15.47
N LEU A 29 5.22 -4.34 15.44
CA LEU A 29 4.67 -4.84 14.18
C LEU A 29 4.18 -3.70 13.28
N GLY A 30 3.70 -2.62 13.88
CA GLY A 30 3.32 -1.43 13.12
C GLY A 30 4.49 -0.83 12.36
N GLU A 31 5.67 -0.82 12.97
CA GLU A 31 6.89 -0.35 12.30
C GLU A 31 7.25 -1.25 11.11
N GLU A 32 7.08 -2.57 11.26
CA GLU A 32 7.31 -3.48 10.14
C GLU A 32 6.36 -3.22 8.98
N ILE A 33 5.10 -2.86 9.27
CA ILE A 33 4.13 -2.49 8.24
C ILE A 33 4.63 -1.27 7.47
N ILE A 34 5.11 -0.25 8.18
CA ILE A 34 5.65 0.95 7.57
C ILE A 34 6.83 0.61 6.67
N ASN A 35 7.72 -0.25 7.12
CA ASN A 35 8.88 -0.66 6.33
C ASN A 35 8.45 -1.41 5.07
N CYS A 36 7.44 -2.27 5.18
CA CYS A 36 6.90 -2.99 4.02
C CYS A 36 6.25 -2.04 3.02
N VAL A 37 5.53 -1.03 3.52
CA VAL A 37 4.91 -0.02 2.68
C VAL A 37 5.99 0.77 1.94
N ASP A 38 7.03 1.20 2.64
CA ASP A 38 8.12 1.96 2.04
C ASP A 38 8.82 1.16 0.94
N ALA A 39 9.09 -0.12 1.20
CA ALA A 39 9.71 -0.99 0.21
C ALA A 39 8.83 -1.15 -1.03
N LYS A 40 7.52 -1.28 -0.82
CA LYS A 40 6.58 -1.40 -1.94
C LYS A 40 6.46 -0.11 -2.73
N LEU A 41 6.45 1.03 -2.03
CA LEU A 41 6.42 2.34 -2.70
C LEU A 41 7.67 2.54 -3.57
N GLU A 42 8.82 2.14 -3.07
CA GLU A 42 10.05 2.21 -3.86
C GLU A 42 9.97 1.32 -5.09
N PHE A 43 9.45 0.12 -4.95
CA PHE A 43 9.23 -0.78 -6.08
C PHE A 43 8.28 -0.16 -7.12
N ILE A 44 7.16 0.41 -6.66
CA ILE A 44 6.18 1.06 -7.55
C ILE A 44 6.83 2.24 -8.27
N ASN A 45 7.63 3.01 -7.56
CA ASN A 45 8.30 4.18 -8.14
C ASN A 45 9.27 3.78 -9.26
N ARG A 46 9.93 2.65 -9.10
CA ARG A 46 10.86 2.12 -10.12
C ARG A 46 10.15 1.39 -11.26
N HIS A 47 9.04 0.73 -10.95
CA HIS A 47 8.32 -0.11 -11.91
C HIS A 47 6.82 0.17 -11.84
N PRO A 48 6.38 1.37 -12.25
CA PRO A 48 4.99 1.78 -12.04
C PRO A 48 3.97 0.95 -12.82
N LYS A 49 4.40 0.24 -13.85
CA LYS A 49 3.50 -0.60 -14.65
C LYS A 49 3.52 -2.07 -14.25
N ALA A 50 4.30 -2.43 -13.23
CA ALA A 50 4.45 -3.83 -12.83
C ALA A 50 3.25 -4.39 -12.08
N CYS A 51 2.50 -3.54 -11.37
CA CYS A 51 1.32 -4.00 -10.63
C CYS A 51 0.09 -4.00 -11.53
N PRO A 52 -0.85 -4.93 -11.29
CA PRO A 52 -2.03 -5.04 -12.15
C PRO A 52 -2.96 -3.84 -12.03
N GLU A 53 -3.54 -3.45 -13.16
CA GLU A 53 -4.58 -2.44 -13.18
C GLU A 53 -5.90 -3.06 -12.77
N MET A 54 -6.60 -2.41 -11.85
CA MET A 54 -7.84 -2.93 -11.29
C MET A 54 -9.06 -2.32 -11.95
N GLN A 55 -9.19 -0.99 -11.90
CA GLN A 55 -10.30 -0.30 -12.58
C GLN A 55 -9.95 1.18 -12.74
N LYS A 56 -10.47 1.79 -13.78
CA LYS A 56 -10.33 3.25 -14.05
C LYS A 56 -8.89 3.74 -14.01
N GLY A 57 -7.96 2.91 -14.47
CA GLY A 57 -6.55 3.28 -14.49
C GLY A 57 -5.82 3.11 -13.19
N PHE A 58 -6.50 2.71 -12.12
CA PHE A 58 -5.85 2.46 -10.85
C PHE A 58 -5.20 1.09 -10.81
N ARG A 59 -3.98 1.04 -10.29
CA ARG A 59 -3.23 -0.18 -10.08
C ARG A 59 -3.15 -0.49 -8.60
N ARG A 60 -2.95 -1.75 -8.26
CA ARG A 60 -2.91 -2.19 -6.87
C ARG A 60 -1.65 -3.00 -6.60
N GLY A 61 -0.86 -2.54 -5.63
CA GLY A 61 0.25 -3.29 -5.08
C GLY A 61 -0.11 -3.81 -3.70
N LEU A 62 -0.20 -5.13 -3.56
CA LEU A 62 -0.54 -5.74 -2.28
C LEU A 62 0.70 -5.93 -1.41
N ILE A 63 0.50 -5.72 -0.11
CA ILE A 63 1.51 -6.05 0.89
C ILE A 63 1.16 -7.42 1.43
N SER A 64 1.92 -8.44 1.04
CA SER A 64 1.54 -9.84 1.25
C SER A 64 1.45 -10.26 2.71
N ARG A 65 2.26 -9.66 3.60
CA ARG A 65 2.27 -10.01 5.03
C ARG A 65 1.13 -9.41 5.81
N PHE A 66 0.54 -8.33 5.31
CA PHE A 66 -0.44 -7.54 6.05
C PHE A 66 -1.65 -7.25 5.17
N LEU A 67 -2.75 -6.88 5.82
CA LEU A 67 -4.00 -6.59 5.11
C LEU A 67 -4.03 -5.15 4.59
N PHE A 68 -2.98 -4.75 3.88
CA PHE A 68 -2.87 -3.44 3.26
C PHE A 68 -2.65 -3.57 1.77
N GLY A 69 -3.09 -2.57 1.05
CA GLY A 69 -2.80 -2.43 -0.36
C GLY A 69 -2.44 -0.99 -0.69
N ILE A 70 -1.56 -0.82 -1.66
CA ILE A 70 -1.22 0.49 -2.19
C ILE A 70 -1.93 0.62 -3.53
N TYR A 71 -2.80 1.62 -3.62
CA TYR A 71 -3.54 1.91 -4.85
C TYR A 71 -2.93 3.16 -5.47
N TYR A 72 -2.62 3.08 -6.74
CA TYR A 72 -1.97 4.21 -7.39
C TYR A 72 -2.40 4.33 -8.84
N LYS A 73 -2.27 5.54 -9.34
CA LYS A 73 -2.57 5.87 -10.72
C LYS A 73 -1.38 6.60 -11.31
N ILE A 74 -0.99 6.24 -12.52
CA ILE A 74 0.05 6.95 -13.24
C ILE A 74 -0.59 8.15 -13.92
N GLU A 75 -0.19 9.35 -13.52
CA GLU A 75 -0.69 10.57 -14.14
C GLU A 75 0.17 10.93 -15.33
N LYS A 76 -0.48 11.16 -16.45
CA LYS A 76 0.17 11.66 -17.65
C LYS A 76 0.03 13.18 -17.69
N LYS A 77 1.13 13.85 -17.89
CA LYS A 77 1.08 15.29 -18.17
C LYS A 77 0.87 15.51 -19.64
#